data_16a97e3f884a17a5f78c069a67519d92
#
_entry.id   16a97e3f884a17a5f78c069a67519d92
#
_cell.length_a   1.000
_cell.length_b   1.000
_cell.length_c   1.000
_cell.angle_alpha   90.00
_cell.angle_beta   90.00
_cell.angle_gamma   90.00
#
_symmetry.space_group_name_H-M   'P 1'
#
loop_
_entity.id
_entity.type
_entity.pdbx_description
1 polymer ?
#
loop_
_entity_poly.entity_id
_entity_poly.type
_entity_poly.pdbx_seq_one_letter_code
_entity_poly.pdbx_strand_id
1 'polypeptide(L)'
;MKKNLVVIPTYNECENIQDIIMVTRMLNPAFDILVVDDGSPDGTADIVKEEMEKTPNRIFLIEREGKLGLGTAYITGFKWALEKGYDFICEMDADFSHDPNDLIKLQKACEEGADVAIGSRYVTGVNVVNWPMGRVLMSYFASFYVRIITGMPFRDSTAGFKCYNRRVFEKLNLDKIHFIGYAFQIEMKFNAWKHGYKIVEVPIIFTDRTKGVSKMSKGIFKEAIFGVLQMKIKSLFKKYEPAT
;
A
#
# COMPACT_ATOMS: atom_id res chain seq x y z
N MET A 1 21.77 8.86 7.53
CA MET A 1 21.00 7.61 7.51
C MET A 1 19.79 7.83 6.62
N LYS A 2 19.39 6.81 5.86
CA LYS A 2 18.16 6.86 5.06
C LYS A 2 16.93 6.81 5.99
N LYS A 3 15.91 7.61 5.66
CA LYS A 3 14.67 7.71 6.44
C LYS A 3 13.61 6.81 5.86
N ASN A 4 13.04 5.94 6.68
CA ASN A 4 11.96 5.03 6.31
C ASN A 4 10.64 5.50 6.91
N LEU A 5 9.58 5.51 6.12
CA LEU A 5 8.23 5.79 6.57
C LEU A 5 7.31 4.63 6.20
N VAL A 6 6.40 4.28 7.09
CA VAL A 6 5.22 3.49 6.74
C VAL A 6 3.96 4.36 6.86
N VAL A 7 3.16 4.36 5.81
CA VAL A 7 1.85 5.01 5.75
C VAL A 7 0.78 3.97 6.04
N ILE A 8 -0.04 4.23 7.04
CA ILE A 8 -1.09 3.33 7.51
C ILE A 8 -2.43 4.09 7.45
N PRO A 9 -3.25 3.86 6.43
CA PRO A 9 -4.59 4.41 6.38
C PRO A 9 -5.51 3.69 7.36
N THR A 10 -6.34 4.46 8.07
CA THR A 10 -7.28 3.93 9.05
C THR A 10 -8.71 4.43 8.83
N TYR A 11 -9.67 3.57 9.13
CA TYR A 11 -11.07 3.90 9.33
C TYR A 11 -11.70 2.81 10.20
N ASN A 12 -12.03 3.12 11.46
CA ASN A 12 -12.49 2.17 12.48
C ASN A 12 -11.51 1.01 12.69
N GLU A 13 -10.32 1.32 13.20
CA GLU A 13 -9.24 0.36 13.50
C GLU A 13 -8.78 0.43 14.97
N CYS A 14 -9.63 0.93 15.89
CA CYS A 14 -9.27 1.07 17.33
C CYS A 14 -8.79 -0.23 17.97
N GLU A 15 -9.26 -1.40 17.49
CA GLU A 15 -8.85 -2.72 18.01
C GLU A 15 -7.44 -3.15 17.57
N ASN A 16 -6.88 -2.51 16.54
CA ASN A 16 -5.63 -2.94 15.91
C ASN A 16 -4.53 -1.88 15.99
N ILE A 17 -4.90 -0.58 15.93
CA ILE A 17 -3.95 0.50 15.65
C ILE A 17 -2.83 0.61 16.69
N GLN A 18 -3.12 0.40 17.96
CA GLN A 18 -2.10 0.45 19.02
C GLN A 18 -1.05 -0.63 18.85
N ASP A 19 -1.50 -1.88 18.62
CA ASP A 19 -0.62 -3.03 18.48
C ASP A 19 0.26 -2.90 17.23
N ILE A 20 -0.31 -2.46 16.08
CA ILE A 20 0.44 -2.31 14.83
C ILE A 20 1.51 -1.20 14.95
N ILE A 21 1.20 -0.09 15.63
CA ILE A 21 2.15 0.99 15.91
C ILE A 21 3.29 0.44 16.78
N MET A 22 2.95 -0.28 17.84
CA MET A 22 3.95 -0.82 18.79
C MET A 22 4.92 -1.79 18.09
N VAL A 23 4.42 -2.74 17.31
CA VAL A 23 5.26 -3.71 16.59
C VAL A 23 6.12 -3.00 15.55
N THR A 24 5.54 -2.09 14.76
CA THR A 24 6.26 -1.37 13.71
C THR A 24 7.38 -0.50 14.28
N ARG A 25 7.16 0.14 15.42
CA ARG A 25 8.16 0.98 16.09
C ARG A 25 9.39 0.20 16.54
N MET A 26 9.26 -1.09 16.84
CA MET A 26 10.34 -1.96 17.29
C MET A 26 11.24 -2.48 16.16
N LEU A 27 10.90 -2.22 14.90
CA LEU A 27 11.67 -2.71 13.74
C LEU A 27 13.07 -2.09 13.67
N ASN A 28 14.02 -2.87 13.15
CA ASN A 28 15.37 -2.43 12.81
C ASN A 28 15.74 -2.89 11.39
N PRO A 29 15.97 -1.99 10.41
CA PRO A 29 16.06 -0.52 10.59
C PRO A 29 14.75 0.11 11.05
N ALA A 30 14.85 1.27 11.68
CA ALA A 30 13.72 1.98 12.23
C ALA A 30 12.81 2.57 11.14
N PHE A 31 11.49 2.49 11.36
CA PHE A 31 10.47 3.14 10.56
C PHE A 31 9.76 4.22 11.37
N ASP A 32 9.57 5.38 10.78
CA ASP A 32 8.58 6.33 11.27
C ASP A 32 7.19 5.91 10.76
N ILE A 33 6.16 6.30 11.48
CA ILE A 33 4.79 5.86 11.20
C ILE A 33 3.94 7.09 10.92
N LEU A 34 3.27 7.12 9.78
CA LEU A 34 2.22 8.08 9.48
C LEU A 34 0.88 7.37 9.41
N VAL A 35 0.01 7.66 10.34
CA VAL A 35 -1.40 7.25 10.28
C VAL A 35 -2.18 8.32 9.52
N VAL A 36 -2.98 7.90 8.54
CA VAL A 36 -3.92 8.76 7.82
C VAL A 36 -5.32 8.28 8.15
N ASP A 37 -5.97 8.96 9.08
CA ASP A 37 -7.28 8.57 9.59
C ASP A 37 -8.43 9.26 8.84
N ASP A 38 -9.37 8.48 8.37
CA ASP A 38 -10.53 8.92 7.59
C ASP A 38 -11.73 9.34 8.48
N GLY A 39 -11.45 10.03 9.59
CA GLY A 39 -12.46 10.49 10.51
C GLY A 39 -13.15 9.33 11.24
N SER A 40 -12.37 8.43 11.80
CA SER A 40 -12.86 7.26 12.55
C SER A 40 -13.70 7.67 13.77
N PRO A 41 -14.97 7.24 13.87
CA PRO A 41 -15.80 7.54 15.03
C PRO A 41 -15.54 6.65 16.25
N ASP A 42 -14.69 5.63 16.13
CA ASP A 42 -14.44 4.61 17.17
C ASP A 42 -13.28 4.94 18.13
N GLY A 43 -12.70 6.14 18.02
CA GLY A 43 -11.56 6.57 18.85
C GLY A 43 -10.20 6.17 18.31
N THR A 44 -10.09 5.65 17.06
CA THR A 44 -8.80 5.29 16.44
C THR A 44 -7.79 6.45 16.50
N ALA A 45 -8.20 7.68 16.13
CA ALA A 45 -7.33 8.84 16.12
C ALA A 45 -6.82 9.21 17.52
N ASP A 46 -7.65 9.05 18.55
CA ASP A 46 -7.26 9.38 19.94
C ASP A 46 -6.18 8.41 20.45
N ILE A 47 -6.29 7.12 20.12
CA ILE A 47 -5.25 6.13 20.42
C ILE A 47 -3.93 6.53 19.75
N VAL A 48 -3.97 6.96 18.49
CA VAL A 48 -2.75 7.41 17.78
C VAL A 48 -2.14 8.64 18.46
N LYS A 49 -2.93 9.62 18.91
CA LYS A 49 -2.47 10.80 19.64
C LYS A 49 -1.74 10.41 20.94
N GLU A 50 -2.30 9.45 21.69
CA GLU A 50 -1.62 8.91 22.89
C GLU A 50 -0.26 8.27 22.56
N GLU A 51 -0.16 7.51 21.46
CA GLU A 51 1.12 6.91 21.05
C GLU A 51 2.12 7.97 20.53
N MET A 52 1.66 9.06 19.94
CA MET A 52 2.49 10.20 19.55
C MET A 52 3.15 10.87 20.78
N GLU A 53 2.40 11.04 21.87
CA GLU A 53 2.93 11.61 23.12
C GLU A 53 4.03 10.72 23.73
N LYS A 54 3.86 9.39 23.68
CA LYS A 54 4.84 8.42 24.18
C LYS A 54 6.11 8.35 23.32
N THR A 55 6.00 8.70 22.02
CA THR A 55 7.12 8.57 21.08
C THR A 55 7.17 9.79 20.14
N PRO A 56 7.62 10.95 20.64
CA PRO A 56 7.68 12.17 19.85
C PRO A 56 8.55 12.03 18.60
N ASN A 57 8.12 12.66 17.51
CA ASN A 57 8.84 12.74 16.24
C ASN A 57 9.05 11.40 15.50
N ARG A 58 8.32 10.35 15.87
CA ARG A 58 8.37 9.04 15.20
C ARG A 58 7.00 8.57 14.71
N ILE A 59 5.93 9.08 15.33
CA ILE A 59 4.55 8.77 14.99
C ILE A 59 3.88 10.08 14.60
N PHE A 60 3.14 10.07 13.51
CA PHE A 60 2.45 11.23 12.96
C PHE A 60 1.02 10.85 12.59
N LEU A 61 0.12 11.80 12.69
CA LEU A 61 -1.29 11.64 12.37
C LEU A 61 -1.75 12.74 11.41
N ILE A 62 -2.49 12.33 10.39
CA ILE A 62 -3.31 13.22 9.56
C ILE A 62 -4.75 12.77 9.72
N GLU A 63 -5.58 13.64 10.29
CA GLU A 63 -7.02 13.41 10.39
C GLU A 63 -7.72 14.04 9.18
N ARG A 64 -8.58 13.29 8.50
CA ARG A 64 -9.38 13.74 7.36
C ARG A 64 -10.85 13.87 7.76
N GLU A 65 -11.60 14.69 7.03
CA GLU A 65 -13.00 14.99 7.38
C GLU A 65 -13.97 13.79 7.27
N GLY A 66 -13.52 12.65 6.69
CA GLY A 66 -14.34 11.45 6.56
C GLY A 66 -13.74 10.43 5.61
N LYS A 67 -14.51 9.37 5.30
CA LYS A 67 -14.09 8.25 4.45
C LYS A 67 -13.99 8.67 2.98
N LEU A 68 -12.83 9.18 2.59
CA LEU A 68 -12.55 9.68 1.23
C LEU A 68 -11.95 8.62 0.30
N GLY A 69 -11.67 7.43 0.81
CA GLY A 69 -11.15 6.29 0.06
C GLY A 69 -9.66 6.01 0.26
N LEU A 70 -9.30 4.74 0.17
CA LEU A 70 -7.97 4.21 0.46
C LEU A 70 -6.86 4.89 -0.37
N GLY A 71 -7.08 5.02 -1.68
CA GLY A 71 -6.09 5.62 -2.58
C GLY A 71 -5.78 7.07 -2.24
N THR A 72 -6.81 7.86 -1.88
CA THR A 72 -6.60 9.25 -1.48
C THR A 72 -5.86 9.37 -0.14
N ALA A 73 -6.04 8.42 0.78
CA ALA A 73 -5.29 8.37 2.03
C ALA A 73 -3.80 8.13 1.76
N TYR A 74 -3.47 7.16 0.91
CA TYR A 74 -2.08 6.91 0.52
C TYR A 74 -1.47 8.11 -0.23
N ILE A 75 -2.19 8.73 -1.17
CA ILE A 75 -1.69 9.92 -1.88
C ILE A 75 -1.38 11.06 -0.90
N THR A 76 -2.23 11.29 0.10
CA THR A 76 -1.98 12.28 1.16
C THR A 76 -0.70 11.94 1.91
N GLY A 77 -0.54 10.68 2.33
CA GLY A 77 0.66 10.20 3.02
C GLY A 77 1.93 10.31 2.17
N PHE A 78 1.87 10.00 0.87
CA PHE A 78 3.01 10.10 -0.03
C PHE A 78 3.47 11.54 -0.24
N LYS A 79 2.54 12.47 -0.42
CA LYS A 79 2.87 13.91 -0.51
C LYS A 79 3.53 14.41 0.76
N TRP A 80 2.97 14.08 1.90
CA TRP A 80 3.56 14.41 3.20
C TRP A 80 4.96 13.81 3.37
N ALA A 81 5.16 12.55 2.97
CA ALA A 81 6.45 11.88 3.04
C ALA A 81 7.52 12.58 2.17
N LEU A 82 7.15 13.03 0.97
CA LEU A 82 8.03 13.79 0.09
C LEU A 82 8.44 15.12 0.73
N GLU A 83 7.51 15.86 1.31
CA GLU A 83 7.78 17.13 2.00
C GLU A 83 8.71 16.95 3.20
N LYS A 84 8.57 15.84 3.95
CA LYS A 84 9.39 15.53 5.13
C LYS A 84 10.73 14.88 4.78
N GLY A 85 10.99 14.59 3.52
CA GLY A 85 12.29 14.10 3.05
C GLY A 85 12.55 12.64 3.39
N TYR A 86 11.53 11.76 3.35
CA TYR A 86 11.70 10.31 3.48
C TYR A 86 12.28 9.70 2.21
N ASP A 87 13.19 8.72 2.35
CA ASP A 87 13.85 8.03 1.25
C ASP A 87 13.08 6.80 0.79
N PHE A 88 12.53 6.05 1.75
CA PHE A 88 11.71 4.87 1.52
C PHE A 88 10.34 5.04 2.16
N ILE A 89 9.29 4.82 1.37
CA ILE A 89 7.90 5.05 1.77
C ILE A 89 7.13 3.76 1.54
N CYS A 90 6.62 3.17 2.61
CA CYS A 90 5.88 1.91 2.59
C CYS A 90 4.39 2.13 2.74
N GLU A 91 3.60 1.24 2.15
CA GLU A 91 2.16 1.09 2.36
C GLU A 91 1.92 -0.14 3.22
N MET A 92 1.07 -0.06 4.25
CA MET A 92 0.65 -1.19 5.06
C MET A 92 -0.74 -0.96 5.63
N ASP A 93 -1.57 -2.02 5.66
CA ASP A 93 -2.87 -1.98 6.32
C ASP A 93 -2.72 -2.13 7.85
N ALA A 94 -3.71 -1.62 8.61
CA ALA A 94 -3.67 -1.60 10.08
C ALA A 94 -4.08 -2.93 10.74
N ASP A 95 -4.57 -3.91 9.99
CA ASP A 95 -5.32 -5.07 10.50
C ASP A 95 -4.50 -6.37 10.68
N PHE A 96 -3.16 -6.26 10.67
CA PHE A 96 -2.24 -7.40 10.74
C PHE A 96 -2.39 -8.43 9.60
N SER A 97 -3.07 -8.10 8.52
CA SER A 97 -3.06 -8.95 7.31
C SER A 97 -1.66 -9.04 6.70
N HIS A 98 -0.85 -8.01 6.91
CA HIS A 98 0.56 -7.94 6.58
C HIS A 98 1.39 -8.01 7.87
N ASP A 99 2.41 -8.88 7.90
CA ASP A 99 3.37 -8.90 9.00
C ASP A 99 4.27 -7.65 8.93
N PRO A 100 4.28 -6.77 9.94
CA PRO A 100 5.15 -5.61 9.96
C PRO A 100 6.64 -5.94 9.77
N ASN A 101 7.10 -7.12 10.18
CA ASN A 101 8.48 -7.56 9.99
C ASN A 101 8.87 -7.67 8.50
N ASP A 102 7.92 -7.88 7.61
CA ASP A 102 8.17 -7.92 6.17
C ASP A 102 8.49 -6.52 5.59
N LEU A 103 8.19 -5.41 6.30
CA LEU A 103 8.65 -4.07 5.93
C LEU A 103 10.17 -4.02 5.76
N ILE A 104 10.92 -4.74 6.60
CA ILE A 104 12.38 -4.81 6.53
C ILE A 104 12.83 -5.44 5.20
N LYS A 105 12.15 -6.51 4.76
CA LYS A 105 12.47 -7.18 3.49
C LYS A 105 12.17 -6.30 2.28
N LEU A 106 11.04 -5.58 2.33
CA LEU A 106 10.63 -4.66 1.27
C LEU A 106 11.59 -3.47 1.17
N GLN A 107 11.92 -2.85 2.30
CA GLN A 107 12.87 -1.73 2.37
C GLN A 107 14.25 -2.15 1.86
N LYS A 108 14.74 -3.31 2.29
CA LYS A 108 16.02 -3.86 1.84
C LYS A 108 16.05 -4.07 0.32
N ALA A 109 14.99 -4.61 -0.27
CA ALA A 109 14.91 -4.77 -1.71
C ALA A 109 14.99 -3.42 -2.45
N CYS A 110 14.39 -2.36 -1.90
CA CYS A 110 14.52 -1.00 -2.44
C CYS A 110 15.94 -0.43 -2.22
N GLU A 111 16.57 -0.71 -1.10
CA GLU A 111 17.94 -0.30 -0.80
C GLU A 111 18.95 -0.98 -1.72
N GLU A 112 18.70 -2.23 -2.11
CA GLU A 112 19.49 -3.02 -3.07
C GLU A 112 19.21 -2.63 -4.54
N GLY A 113 18.43 -1.58 -4.77
CA GLY A 113 18.26 -0.95 -6.09
C GLY A 113 16.95 -1.23 -6.80
N ALA A 114 15.92 -1.77 -6.13
CA ALA A 114 14.57 -1.72 -6.65
C ALA A 114 13.98 -0.32 -6.46
N ASP A 115 13.11 0.09 -7.38
CA ASP A 115 12.31 1.31 -7.22
C ASP A 115 11.05 1.05 -6.42
N VAL A 116 10.46 -0.13 -6.63
CA VAL A 116 9.27 -0.60 -5.92
C VAL A 116 9.47 -2.07 -5.53
N ALA A 117 9.27 -2.38 -4.26
CA ALA A 117 9.18 -3.74 -3.76
C ALA A 117 7.73 -4.06 -3.39
N ILE A 118 7.18 -5.14 -3.96
CA ILE A 118 5.80 -5.60 -3.73
C ILE A 118 5.84 -6.81 -2.82
N GLY A 119 5.13 -6.76 -1.69
CA GLY A 119 4.86 -7.93 -0.87
C GLY A 119 3.87 -8.85 -1.60
N SER A 120 4.39 -9.95 -2.15
CA SER A 120 3.64 -10.82 -3.05
C SER A 120 3.20 -12.10 -2.37
N ARG A 121 1.91 -12.39 -2.46
CA ARG A 121 1.29 -13.65 -2.00
C ARG A 121 1.52 -14.80 -2.97
N TYR A 122 1.96 -14.50 -4.21
CA TYR A 122 1.93 -15.45 -5.32
C TYR A 122 3.28 -15.70 -6.01
N VAL A 123 4.36 -15.03 -5.61
CA VAL A 123 5.66 -15.18 -6.28
C VAL A 123 6.32 -16.53 -6.05
N THR A 124 6.14 -17.12 -4.85
CA THR A 124 6.69 -18.45 -4.48
C THR A 124 5.60 -19.49 -4.23
N GLY A 125 4.43 -19.36 -4.84
CA GLY A 125 3.26 -20.20 -4.59
C GLY A 125 2.09 -19.38 -4.08
N VAL A 126 1.17 -20.01 -3.32
CA VAL A 126 0.02 -19.33 -2.70
C VAL A 126 0.27 -19.24 -1.19
N ASN A 127 0.65 -18.04 -0.74
CA ASN A 127 1.06 -17.78 0.63
C ASN A 127 -0.04 -16.97 1.37
N VAL A 128 -1.17 -17.61 1.61
CA VAL A 128 -2.30 -17.02 2.36
C VAL A 128 -2.74 -17.97 3.48
N VAL A 129 -3.07 -17.42 4.64
CA VAL A 129 -3.48 -18.14 5.83
C VAL A 129 -4.91 -17.76 6.19
N ASN A 130 -5.73 -18.74 6.56
CA ASN A 130 -7.13 -18.61 6.98
C ASN A 130 -8.10 -18.06 5.93
N TRP A 131 -7.75 -18.09 4.64
CA TRP A 131 -8.69 -17.71 3.58
C TRP A 131 -9.55 -18.90 3.14
N PRO A 132 -10.86 -18.69 2.97
CA PRO A 132 -11.69 -19.66 2.26
C PRO A 132 -11.18 -19.85 0.82
N MET A 133 -11.22 -21.08 0.31
CA MET A 133 -10.71 -21.42 -1.04
C MET A 133 -11.30 -20.51 -2.13
N GLY A 134 -12.58 -20.17 -2.07
CA GLY A 134 -13.22 -19.26 -3.02
C GLY A 134 -12.56 -17.87 -3.07
N ARG A 135 -12.12 -17.35 -1.91
CA ARG A 135 -11.39 -16.06 -1.82
C ARG A 135 -9.99 -16.17 -2.40
N VAL A 136 -9.30 -17.29 -2.17
CA VAL A 136 -7.99 -17.58 -2.77
C VAL A 136 -8.08 -17.57 -4.28
N LEU A 137 -9.00 -18.34 -4.85
CA LEU A 137 -9.21 -18.43 -6.29
C LEU A 137 -9.59 -17.07 -6.90
N MET A 138 -10.52 -16.35 -6.28
CA MET A 138 -10.94 -15.03 -6.74
C MET A 138 -9.76 -14.04 -6.78
N SER A 139 -8.94 -13.97 -5.74
CA SER A 139 -7.78 -13.08 -5.67
C SER A 139 -6.70 -13.46 -6.68
N TYR A 140 -6.46 -14.76 -6.85
CA TYR A 140 -5.51 -15.27 -7.85
C TYR A 140 -5.95 -14.94 -9.27
N PHE A 141 -7.21 -15.21 -9.61
CA PHE A 141 -7.77 -14.90 -10.93
C PHE A 141 -7.87 -13.39 -11.16
N ALA A 142 -8.12 -12.57 -10.15
CA ALA A 142 -8.06 -11.12 -10.27
C ALA A 142 -6.67 -10.64 -10.69
N SER A 143 -5.62 -11.15 -10.03
CA SER A 143 -4.24 -10.83 -10.42
C SER A 143 -3.89 -11.34 -11.83
N PHE A 144 -4.36 -12.52 -12.19
CA PHE A 144 -4.18 -13.08 -13.52
C PHE A 144 -4.86 -12.24 -14.61
N TYR A 145 -6.11 -11.82 -14.39
CA TYR A 145 -6.85 -10.90 -15.26
C TYR A 145 -6.10 -9.58 -15.48
N VAL A 146 -5.65 -8.95 -14.38
CA VAL A 146 -4.90 -7.70 -14.46
C VAL A 146 -3.63 -7.88 -15.30
N ARG A 147 -2.89 -8.96 -15.11
CA ARG A 147 -1.68 -9.27 -15.89
C ARG A 147 -1.95 -9.40 -17.38
N ILE A 148 -3.00 -10.14 -17.77
CA ILE A 148 -3.36 -10.33 -19.19
C ILE A 148 -3.72 -8.98 -19.82
N ILE A 149 -4.58 -8.19 -19.18
CA ILE A 149 -5.05 -6.92 -19.75
C ILE A 149 -3.93 -5.89 -19.82
N THR A 150 -3.16 -5.74 -18.76
CA THR A 150 -2.13 -4.69 -18.67
C THR A 150 -0.82 -5.06 -19.34
N GLY A 151 -0.47 -6.35 -19.32
CA GLY A 151 0.84 -6.87 -19.72
C GLY A 151 1.90 -6.75 -18.62
N MET A 152 1.52 -6.41 -17.37
CA MET A 152 2.46 -6.35 -16.25
C MET A 152 3.00 -7.76 -15.92
N PRO A 153 4.31 -7.91 -15.62
CA PRO A 153 4.92 -9.21 -15.38
C PRO A 153 4.69 -9.75 -13.95
N PHE A 154 4.12 -8.93 -13.03
CA PHE A 154 4.02 -9.24 -11.59
C PHE A 154 2.94 -10.27 -11.32
N ARG A 155 3.23 -11.26 -10.47
CA ARG A 155 2.29 -12.32 -10.09
C ARG A 155 1.19 -11.80 -9.19
N ASP A 156 1.50 -10.89 -8.25
CA ASP A 156 0.53 -10.24 -7.38
C ASP A 156 0.24 -8.80 -7.80
N SER A 157 -0.53 -8.66 -8.87
CA SER A 157 -0.92 -7.35 -9.39
C SER A 157 -1.87 -6.56 -8.48
N THR A 158 -2.48 -7.21 -7.50
CA THR A 158 -3.46 -6.60 -6.57
C THR A 158 -2.92 -6.31 -5.18
N ALA A 159 -1.67 -6.71 -4.87
CA ALA A 159 -1.07 -6.48 -3.55
C ALA A 159 -1.07 -5.00 -3.14
N GLY A 160 -1.43 -4.74 -1.88
CA GLY A 160 -1.42 -3.41 -1.26
C GLY A 160 -0.16 -3.11 -0.45
N PHE A 161 0.56 -4.14 -0.02
CA PHE A 161 1.77 -4.01 0.79
C PHE A 161 2.99 -3.78 -0.09
N LYS A 162 3.61 -2.61 0.01
CA LYS A 162 4.69 -2.19 -0.89
C LYS A 162 5.65 -1.23 -0.20
N CYS A 163 6.88 -1.19 -0.71
CA CYS A 163 7.84 -0.13 -0.41
C CYS A 163 8.25 0.55 -1.71
N TYR A 164 8.35 1.85 -1.68
CA TYR A 164 8.79 2.68 -2.80
C TYR A 164 10.05 3.44 -2.43
N ASN A 165 10.97 3.53 -3.38
CA ASN A 165 12.01 4.54 -3.34
C ASN A 165 11.35 5.92 -3.64
N ARG A 166 11.74 6.95 -2.92
CA ARG A 166 11.28 8.35 -3.07
C ARG A 166 11.21 8.81 -4.53
N ARG A 167 12.22 8.47 -5.34
CA ARG A 167 12.33 8.89 -6.75
C ARG A 167 11.11 8.49 -7.60
N VAL A 168 10.38 7.45 -7.20
CA VAL A 168 9.13 7.05 -7.87
C VAL A 168 8.08 8.15 -7.77
N PHE A 169 7.90 8.70 -6.58
CA PHE A 169 6.89 9.74 -6.35
C PHE A 169 7.31 11.13 -6.84
N GLU A 170 8.61 11.39 -6.98
CA GLU A 170 9.10 12.67 -7.55
C GLU A 170 8.74 12.82 -9.03
N LYS A 171 8.59 11.72 -9.76
CA LYS A 171 8.23 11.71 -11.18
C LYS A 171 6.77 11.33 -11.45
N LEU A 172 6.19 10.47 -10.61
CA LEU A 172 4.78 10.13 -10.74
C LEU A 172 3.92 11.32 -10.29
N ASN A 173 3.13 11.85 -11.22
CA ASN A 173 2.15 12.87 -10.86
C ASN A 173 1.01 12.24 -10.06
N LEU A 174 1.10 12.33 -8.72
CA LEU A 174 0.13 11.75 -7.78
C LEU A 174 -1.27 12.35 -7.95
N ASP A 175 -1.40 13.59 -8.45
CA ASP A 175 -2.70 14.22 -8.69
C ASP A 175 -3.42 13.65 -9.91
N LYS A 176 -2.72 12.90 -10.76
CA LYS A 176 -3.28 12.21 -11.94
C LYS A 176 -3.63 10.76 -11.68
N ILE A 177 -3.52 10.29 -10.46
CA ILE A 177 -4.05 8.98 -10.05
C ILE A 177 -5.57 9.08 -9.94
N HIS A 178 -6.29 8.19 -10.61
CA HIS A 178 -7.74 8.30 -10.80
C HIS A 178 -8.52 7.41 -9.83
N PHE A 179 -7.97 6.24 -9.50
CA PHE A 179 -8.68 5.28 -8.67
C PHE A 179 -8.48 5.55 -7.19
N ILE A 180 -9.57 5.59 -6.45
CA ILE A 180 -9.58 5.85 -5.01
C ILE A 180 -9.83 4.59 -4.17
N GLY A 181 -10.32 3.52 -4.81
CA GLY A 181 -10.59 2.22 -4.19
C GLY A 181 -9.45 1.23 -4.42
N TYR A 182 -9.81 -0.05 -4.58
CA TYR A 182 -8.84 -1.14 -4.73
C TYR A 182 -8.01 -1.06 -6.02
N ALA A 183 -8.59 -0.49 -7.08
CA ALA A 183 -7.90 -0.29 -8.35
C ALA A 183 -6.72 0.70 -8.25
N PHE A 184 -6.67 1.55 -7.22
CA PHE A 184 -5.51 2.38 -6.88
C PHE A 184 -4.22 1.55 -6.81
N GLN A 185 -4.27 0.40 -6.14
CA GLN A 185 -3.10 -0.46 -5.98
C GLN A 185 -2.56 -0.99 -7.32
N ILE A 186 -3.47 -1.21 -8.27
CA ILE A 186 -3.12 -1.63 -9.63
C ILE A 186 -2.56 -0.44 -10.42
N GLU A 187 -3.20 0.72 -10.33
CA GLU A 187 -2.81 1.93 -11.06
C GLU A 187 -1.40 2.41 -10.67
N MET A 188 -1.06 2.38 -9.38
CA MET A 188 0.27 2.75 -8.91
C MET A 188 1.35 1.87 -9.50
N LYS A 189 1.17 0.53 -9.46
CA LYS A 189 2.12 -0.42 -10.07
C LYS A 189 2.22 -0.26 -11.58
N PHE A 190 1.07 -0.09 -12.24
CA PHE A 190 1.03 0.09 -13.69
C PHE A 190 1.75 1.36 -14.14
N ASN A 191 1.51 2.49 -13.48
CA ASN A 191 2.22 3.73 -13.79
C ASN A 191 3.72 3.60 -13.54
N ALA A 192 4.15 3.07 -12.39
CA ALA A 192 5.56 2.84 -12.11
C ALA A 192 6.22 1.95 -13.17
N TRP A 193 5.57 0.84 -13.53
CA TRP A 193 6.06 -0.07 -14.57
C TRP A 193 6.15 0.59 -15.95
N LYS A 194 5.15 1.38 -16.34
CA LYS A 194 5.12 2.09 -17.64
C LYS A 194 6.19 3.18 -17.74
N HIS A 195 6.61 3.77 -16.63
CA HIS A 195 7.75 4.67 -16.56
C HIS A 195 9.11 3.96 -16.53
N GLY A 196 9.13 2.61 -16.54
CA GLY A 196 10.36 1.82 -16.59
C GLY A 196 11.05 1.64 -15.23
N TYR A 197 10.35 1.90 -14.11
CA TYR A 197 10.90 1.63 -12.79
C TYR A 197 11.13 0.13 -12.56
N LYS A 198 12.22 -0.18 -11.86
CA LYS A 198 12.56 -1.55 -11.47
C LYS A 198 11.66 -1.99 -10.31
N ILE A 199 10.72 -2.88 -10.61
CA ILE A 199 9.76 -3.43 -9.64
C ILE A 199 10.14 -4.88 -9.35
N VAL A 200 10.18 -5.25 -8.07
CA VAL A 200 10.47 -6.62 -7.62
C VAL A 200 9.35 -7.14 -6.73
N GLU A 201 9.13 -8.44 -6.75
CA GLU A 201 8.21 -9.12 -5.84
C GLU A 201 8.99 -9.81 -4.72
N VAL A 202 8.63 -9.52 -3.48
CA VAL A 202 9.18 -10.13 -2.27
C VAL A 202 8.12 -11.07 -1.69
N PRO A 203 8.41 -12.35 -1.47
CA PRO A 203 7.42 -13.26 -0.93
C PRO A 203 7.04 -12.88 0.51
N ILE A 204 5.74 -12.81 0.77
CA ILE A 204 5.16 -12.59 2.09
C ILE A 204 4.11 -13.65 2.38
N ILE A 205 3.76 -13.80 3.65
CA ILE A 205 2.58 -14.55 4.08
C ILE A 205 1.49 -13.54 4.43
N PHE A 206 0.33 -13.68 3.80
CA PHE A 206 -0.84 -12.87 4.09
C PHE A 206 -1.79 -13.66 5.00
N THR A 207 -2.08 -13.12 6.17
CA THR A 207 -3.01 -13.73 7.14
C THR A 207 -4.35 -13.02 7.10
N ASP A 208 -5.47 -13.73 7.18
CA ASP A 208 -6.76 -13.04 7.31
C ASP A 208 -6.82 -12.32 8.65
N ARG A 209 -7.43 -11.13 8.64
CA ARG A 209 -7.60 -10.33 9.86
C ARG A 209 -8.32 -11.12 10.95
N THR A 210 -7.91 -10.94 12.19
CA THR A 210 -8.51 -11.58 13.35
C THR A 210 -9.48 -10.67 14.09
N LYS A 211 -9.31 -9.34 13.95
CA LYS A 211 -10.14 -8.29 14.58
C LYS A 211 -10.67 -7.33 13.50
N GLY A 212 -11.79 -6.70 13.78
CA GLY A 212 -12.41 -5.72 12.89
C GLY A 212 -13.22 -6.35 11.74
N VAL A 213 -13.89 -5.50 10.95
CA VAL A 213 -14.78 -5.91 9.86
C VAL A 213 -14.21 -5.48 8.50
N SER A 214 -14.26 -6.38 7.52
CA SER A 214 -13.84 -6.04 6.14
C SER A 214 -14.71 -4.93 5.55
N LYS A 215 -14.06 -3.88 5.05
CA LYS A 215 -14.71 -2.68 4.48
C LYS A 215 -14.87 -2.77 2.97
N MET A 216 -14.66 -3.95 2.36
CA MET A 216 -14.81 -4.18 0.92
C MET A 216 -16.29 -4.18 0.51
N SER A 217 -16.64 -3.33 -0.46
CA SER A 217 -17.98 -3.29 -1.06
C SER A 217 -18.04 -4.03 -2.40
N LYS A 218 -19.23 -4.50 -2.79
CA LYS A 218 -19.46 -5.16 -4.11
C LYS A 218 -19.12 -4.25 -5.31
N GLY A 219 -19.14 -2.93 -5.15
CA GLY A 219 -18.78 -1.96 -6.19
C GLY A 219 -17.30 -2.00 -6.59
N ILE A 220 -16.43 -2.39 -5.67
CA ILE A 220 -14.98 -2.46 -5.87
C ILE A 220 -14.59 -3.41 -7.02
N PHE A 221 -15.32 -4.53 -7.19
CA PHE A 221 -15.05 -5.47 -8.27
C PHE A 221 -15.36 -4.90 -9.66
N LYS A 222 -16.48 -4.16 -9.80
CA LYS A 222 -16.82 -3.50 -11.06
C LYS A 222 -15.79 -2.43 -11.40
N GLU A 223 -15.42 -1.62 -10.41
CA GLU A 223 -14.37 -0.61 -10.57
C GLU A 223 -13.05 -1.25 -11.04
N ALA A 224 -12.61 -2.35 -10.42
CA ALA A 224 -11.38 -3.02 -10.80
C ALA A 224 -11.43 -3.58 -12.23
N ILE A 225 -12.51 -4.24 -12.64
CA ILE A 225 -12.64 -4.84 -13.97
C ILE A 225 -12.64 -3.76 -15.06
N PHE A 226 -13.55 -2.79 -14.98
CA PHE A 226 -13.67 -1.74 -16.00
C PHE A 226 -12.52 -0.74 -15.92
N GLY A 227 -12.04 -0.43 -14.70
CA GLY A 227 -10.92 0.47 -14.48
C GLY A 227 -9.62 -0.03 -15.10
N VAL A 228 -9.32 -1.33 -14.99
CA VAL A 228 -8.14 -1.93 -15.60
C VAL A 228 -8.18 -1.84 -17.12
N LEU A 229 -9.34 -2.11 -17.75
CA LEU A 229 -9.53 -1.94 -19.19
C LEU A 229 -9.35 -0.47 -19.62
N GLN A 230 -10.00 0.46 -18.91
CA GLN A 230 -9.89 1.89 -19.18
C GLN A 230 -8.45 2.38 -19.04
N MET A 231 -7.74 1.95 -17.99
CA MET A 231 -6.33 2.26 -17.75
C MET A 231 -5.45 1.77 -18.90
N LYS A 232 -5.67 0.53 -19.38
CA LYS A 232 -4.93 -0.02 -20.53
C LYS A 232 -5.18 0.79 -21.78
N ILE A 233 -6.44 1.07 -22.12
CA ILE A 233 -6.80 1.86 -23.31
C ILE A 233 -6.17 3.26 -23.25
N LYS A 234 -6.33 3.97 -22.13
CA LYS A 234 -5.72 5.30 -21.94
C LYS A 234 -4.18 5.25 -22.09
N SER A 235 -3.56 4.15 -21.67
CA SER A 235 -2.11 4.00 -21.74
C SER A 235 -1.56 3.88 -23.17
N LEU A 236 -2.39 3.51 -24.15
CA LEU A 236 -1.99 3.44 -25.57
C LEU A 236 -1.80 4.83 -26.17
N PHE A 237 -2.46 5.83 -25.62
CA PHE A 237 -2.42 7.22 -26.08
C PHE A 237 -1.56 8.15 -25.18
N LYS A 238 -1.03 7.62 -24.07
CA LYS A 238 -0.21 8.37 -23.14
C LYS A 238 1.26 8.10 -23.39
N LYS A 239 2.07 9.17 -23.51
CA LYS A 239 3.54 9.05 -23.45
C LYS A 239 3.98 8.91 -21.99
N TYR A 240 4.85 7.97 -21.73
CA TYR A 240 5.48 7.76 -20.43
C TYR A 240 6.94 8.17 -20.54
N GLU A 241 7.38 9.09 -19.69
CA GLU A 241 8.79 9.48 -19.62
C GLU A 241 9.57 8.40 -18.87
N PRO A 242 10.71 7.95 -19.38
CA PRO A 242 11.52 6.93 -18.71
C PRO A 242 11.96 7.39 -17.32
N ALA A 243 12.05 6.45 -16.40
CA ALA A 243 12.71 6.63 -15.11
C ALA A 243 14.23 6.69 -15.38
N THR A 244 14.78 7.90 -15.56
CA THR A 244 16.24 8.13 -15.68
C THR A 244 16.82 8.49 -14.33
#